data_77aec27a271a94de7901ff63d055c8d5
#
_entry.id   77aec27a271a94de7901ff63d055c8d5
#
_cell.length_a   1.000
_cell.length_b   1.000
_cell.length_c   1.000
_cell.angle_alpha   90.00
_cell.angle_beta   90.00
_cell.angle_gamma   90.00
#
_symmetry.space_group_name_H-M   'P 1'
#
loop_
_entity.id
_entity.type
_entity.pdbx_description
1 polymer ?
#
loop_
_entity_poly.entity_id
_entity_poly.type
_entity_poly.pdbx_seq_one_letter_code
_entity_poly.pdbx_strand_id
1 'polypeptide(L)'
;VGVFPAEGNAAGNLDGVLNSIVIPNYTLNGYDWSVLDDVRDECSADVVCVLVDNYSAYGTTGLGFSLDQDTIDGFDDAFSVCLVRAVESGDTMTHEVGHNMGAGHADAMADAASRGPQLYEYSSGYYFTANGRDYHTIMAYDADGYGNYYTGVPYFSSPAHAFEGVPVGDATNDN
;
A
#
# COMPACT_ATOMS: atom_id res chain seq x y z
N VAL A 1 -10.20 9.35 15.65
CA VAL A 1 -8.90 8.66 15.79
C VAL A 1 -8.90 7.98 17.14
N GLY A 2 -8.96 6.66 17.14
CA GLY A 2 -8.81 5.83 18.34
C GLY A 2 -7.33 5.49 18.52
N VAL A 3 -6.79 5.63 19.73
CA VAL A 3 -5.47 5.11 20.08
C VAL A 3 -5.70 3.83 20.88
N PHE A 4 -5.34 2.71 20.31
CA PHE A 4 -5.37 1.43 21.01
C PHE A 4 -3.96 1.16 21.55
N PRO A 5 -3.78 1.02 22.86
CA PRO A 5 -2.48 0.69 23.43
C PRO A 5 -2.16 -0.77 23.10
N ALA A 6 -1.36 -0.99 22.09
CA ALA A 6 -0.75 -2.29 21.87
C ALA A 6 0.46 -2.43 22.80
N GLU A 7 0.22 -2.73 24.06
CA GLU A 7 1.28 -3.18 24.95
C GLU A 7 1.54 -4.66 24.71
N GLY A 8 2.70 -4.97 24.19
CA GLY A 8 3.16 -6.34 24.03
C GLY A 8 3.64 -6.59 22.62
N ASN A 9 4.77 -7.23 22.54
CA ASN A 9 5.36 -7.78 21.36
C ASN A 9 4.28 -8.39 20.45
N ALA A 10 3.72 -7.64 19.53
CA ALA A 10 3.08 -8.22 18.38
C ALA A 10 4.20 -8.97 17.63
N ALA A 11 4.61 -10.06 18.24
CA ALA A 11 5.61 -10.96 17.71
C ALA A 11 5.00 -11.53 16.44
N GLY A 12 5.33 -10.93 15.38
CA GLY A 12 4.80 -11.41 14.18
C GLY A 12 5.28 -10.53 13.04
N ASN A 13 4.45 -10.27 12.19
CA ASN A 13 4.63 -9.50 10.99
C ASN A 13 3.39 -8.60 10.86
N LEU A 14 3.45 -7.62 10.02
CA LEU A 14 2.30 -6.78 9.73
C LEU A 14 1.10 -7.60 9.22
N ASP A 15 1.36 -8.76 8.57
CA ASP A 15 0.33 -9.72 8.17
C ASP A 15 -0.56 -10.15 9.33
N GLY A 16 0.05 -10.43 10.51
CA GLY A 16 -0.71 -10.84 11.69
C GLY A 16 -1.65 -9.74 12.17
N VAL A 17 -1.25 -8.48 12.11
CA VAL A 17 -2.12 -7.34 12.44
C VAL A 17 -3.22 -7.20 11.40
N LEU A 18 -2.88 -7.15 10.12
CA LEU A 18 -3.83 -6.98 9.03
C LEU A 18 -4.88 -8.09 9.00
N ASN A 19 -4.45 -9.36 9.08
CA ASN A 19 -5.36 -10.50 9.11
C ASN A 19 -6.25 -10.54 10.37
N SER A 20 -5.79 -10.01 11.50
CA SER A 20 -6.59 -9.98 12.73
C SER A 20 -7.78 -9.04 12.65
N ILE A 21 -7.80 -8.11 11.71
CA ILE A 21 -8.93 -7.20 11.49
C ILE A 21 -10.08 -7.95 10.80
N VAL A 22 -9.77 -8.74 9.77
CA VAL A 22 -10.77 -9.37 8.89
C VAL A 22 -11.15 -10.80 9.30
N ILE A 23 -10.38 -11.44 10.20
CA ILE A 23 -10.71 -12.79 10.68
C ILE A 23 -11.57 -12.70 11.94
N PRO A 24 -12.86 -13.06 11.89
CA PRO A 24 -13.75 -12.99 13.05
C PRO A 24 -13.21 -13.81 14.24
N ASN A 25 -13.29 -13.24 15.44
CA ASN A 25 -12.83 -13.84 16.70
C ASN A 25 -11.31 -14.15 16.77
N TYR A 26 -10.52 -13.61 15.86
CA TYR A 26 -9.08 -13.67 15.98
C TYR A 26 -8.59 -12.56 16.91
N THR A 27 -7.91 -12.95 17.99
CA THR A 27 -7.33 -11.99 18.93
C THR A 27 -5.82 -11.95 18.78
N LEU A 28 -5.28 -10.76 18.55
CA LEU A 28 -3.86 -10.52 18.57
C LEU A 28 -3.50 -9.71 19.83
N ASN A 29 -2.59 -10.26 20.64
CA ASN A 29 -2.21 -9.66 21.94
C ASN A 29 -3.37 -9.41 22.92
N GLY A 30 -4.42 -10.26 22.85
CA GLY A 30 -5.60 -10.14 23.69
C GLY A 30 -6.62 -9.10 23.24
N TYR A 31 -6.41 -8.49 22.08
CA TYR A 31 -7.36 -7.56 21.47
C TYR A 31 -8.07 -8.22 20.29
N ASP A 32 -9.37 -8.02 20.20
CA ASP A 32 -10.18 -8.35 19.03
C ASP A 32 -10.16 -7.15 18.07
N TRP A 33 -9.42 -7.29 16.99
CA TRP A 33 -9.25 -6.23 16.00
C TRP A 33 -10.41 -6.15 15.00
N SER A 34 -11.31 -7.15 14.98
CA SER A 34 -12.49 -7.13 14.10
C SER A 34 -13.45 -5.99 14.43
N VAL A 35 -13.32 -5.40 15.62
CA VAL A 35 -14.03 -4.18 16.01
C VAL A 35 -13.77 -3.00 15.05
N LEU A 36 -12.65 -3.02 14.31
CA LEU A 36 -12.32 -1.96 13.34
C LEU A 36 -13.24 -1.99 12.11
N ASP A 37 -13.78 -3.14 11.77
CA ASP A 37 -14.78 -3.25 10.72
C ASP A 37 -16.09 -2.56 11.14
N ASP A 38 -16.58 -2.84 12.35
CA ASP A 38 -17.74 -2.15 12.93
C ASP A 38 -17.51 -0.63 13.00
N VAL A 39 -16.30 -0.20 13.40
CA VAL A 39 -15.93 1.24 13.49
C VAL A 39 -15.88 1.87 12.10
N ARG A 40 -15.37 1.17 11.08
CA ARG A 40 -15.38 1.64 9.70
C ARG A 40 -16.80 1.92 9.22
N ASP A 41 -17.71 0.98 9.46
CA ASP A 41 -19.11 1.08 9.06
C ASP A 41 -19.83 2.20 9.82
N GLU A 42 -19.65 2.30 11.14
CA GLU A 42 -20.23 3.36 11.97
C GLU A 42 -19.75 4.75 11.53
N CYS A 43 -18.50 4.88 11.13
CA CYS A 43 -17.92 6.13 10.63
C CYS A 43 -18.22 6.38 9.15
N SER A 44 -18.78 5.41 8.42
CA SER A 44 -18.97 5.43 6.97
C SER A 44 -17.63 5.73 6.25
N ALA A 45 -16.56 5.07 6.69
CA ALA A 45 -15.23 5.25 6.11
C ALA A 45 -15.00 4.25 4.98
N ASP A 46 -14.45 4.71 3.86
CA ASP A 46 -14.13 3.86 2.71
C ASP A 46 -12.89 3.00 2.97
N VAL A 47 -11.90 3.52 3.71
CA VAL A 47 -10.65 2.84 4.02
C VAL A 47 -10.23 3.07 5.47
N VAL A 48 -9.55 2.09 6.04
CA VAL A 48 -8.95 2.17 7.39
C VAL A 48 -7.47 1.82 7.32
N CYS A 49 -6.63 2.72 7.84
CA CYS A 49 -5.20 2.45 8.01
C CYS A 49 -4.86 2.39 9.50
N VAL A 50 -4.31 1.26 9.94
CA VAL A 50 -3.82 1.06 11.31
C VAL A 50 -2.35 1.47 11.39
N LEU A 51 -2.03 2.36 12.32
CA LEU A 51 -0.66 2.78 12.57
C LEU A 51 -0.09 2.04 13.76
N VAL A 52 1.07 1.38 13.56
CA VAL A 52 1.76 0.58 14.58
C VAL A 52 3.12 1.19 14.89
N ASP A 53 3.42 1.36 16.18
CA ASP A 53 4.72 1.86 16.63
C ASP A 53 5.64 0.71 17.08
N ASN A 54 6.96 0.98 17.10
CA ASN A 54 8.02 0.10 17.60
C ASN A 54 8.03 -1.33 17.02
N TYR A 55 7.59 -1.47 15.79
CA TYR A 55 7.58 -2.76 15.12
C TYR A 55 8.92 -3.05 14.44
N SER A 56 9.52 -4.19 14.72
CA SER A 56 10.72 -4.68 14.04
C SER A 56 10.35 -5.63 12.90
N ALA A 57 9.57 -5.14 11.95
CA ALA A 57 9.29 -5.91 10.73
C ALA A 57 10.54 -5.98 9.86
N TYR A 58 10.87 -7.16 9.38
CA TYR A 58 12.02 -7.42 8.52
C TYR A 58 11.81 -6.79 7.12
N GLY A 59 12.11 -5.51 6.98
CA GLY A 59 12.08 -4.80 5.71
C GLY A 59 10.69 -4.31 5.24
N THR A 60 9.59 -4.85 5.76
CA THR A 60 8.24 -4.42 5.42
C THR A 60 7.83 -3.24 6.29
N THR A 61 7.38 -2.15 5.68
CA THR A 61 7.01 -0.91 6.37
C THR A 61 5.49 -0.67 6.39
N GLY A 62 4.76 -1.31 5.48
CA GLY A 62 3.31 -1.30 5.39
C GLY A 62 2.80 -2.55 4.70
N LEU A 63 1.53 -2.82 4.84
CA LEU A 63 0.76 -3.84 4.11
C LEU A 63 -0.68 -3.35 3.95
N GLY A 64 -1.26 -3.58 2.78
CA GLY A 64 -2.67 -3.32 2.49
C GLY A 64 -3.30 -4.50 1.76
N PHE A 65 -4.59 -4.73 1.97
CA PHE A 65 -5.34 -5.62 1.09
C PHE A 65 -5.49 -4.99 -0.28
N SER A 66 -5.39 -5.79 -1.32
CA SER A 66 -5.47 -5.30 -2.70
C SER A 66 -6.85 -5.56 -3.27
N LEU A 67 -7.46 -4.50 -3.79
CA LEU A 67 -8.67 -4.60 -4.60
C LEU A 67 -8.28 -5.00 -6.02
N ASP A 68 -8.91 -6.05 -6.55
CA ASP A 68 -8.73 -6.53 -7.91
C ASP A 68 -10.06 -6.91 -8.58
N GLN A 69 -10.02 -7.40 -9.81
CA GLN A 69 -11.23 -7.76 -10.57
C GLN A 69 -11.98 -8.96 -9.96
N ASP A 70 -11.30 -9.83 -9.23
CA ASP A 70 -11.90 -11.01 -8.62
C ASP A 70 -12.59 -10.66 -7.29
N THR A 71 -12.15 -9.59 -6.64
CA THR A 71 -12.64 -9.17 -5.31
C THR A 71 -13.55 -7.94 -5.34
N ILE A 72 -13.68 -7.24 -6.47
CA ILE A 72 -14.41 -5.96 -6.58
C ILE A 72 -15.88 -6.06 -6.13
N ASP A 73 -16.53 -7.19 -6.37
CA ASP A 73 -17.91 -7.42 -5.95
C ASP A 73 -17.95 -7.89 -4.49
N GLY A 74 -18.00 -6.97 -3.55
CA GLY A 74 -18.04 -7.22 -2.11
C GLY A 74 -16.68 -7.06 -1.42
N PHE A 75 -15.84 -6.18 -1.94
CA PHE A 75 -14.59 -5.82 -1.29
C PHE A 75 -14.86 -5.00 -0.01
N ASP A 76 -14.93 -5.73 1.10
CA ASP A 76 -15.08 -5.15 2.44
C ASP A 76 -13.75 -5.00 3.19
N ASP A 77 -12.65 -5.50 2.59
CA ASP A 77 -11.32 -5.57 3.21
C ASP A 77 -10.44 -4.36 2.90
N ALA A 78 -11.01 -3.14 2.82
CA ALA A 78 -10.25 -1.91 2.58
C ALA A 78 -9.44 -1.47 3.83
N PHE A 79 -8.59 -2.38 4.31
CA PHE A 79 -7.73 -2.18 5.46
C PHE A 79 -6.26 -2.19 5.07
N SER A 80 -5.48 -1.39 5.78
CA SER A 80 -4.03 -1.37 5.70
C SER A 80 -3.40 -1.18 7.07
N VAL A 81 -2.11 -1.56 7.19
CA VAL A 81 -1.31 -1.35 8.39
C VAL A 81 0.03 -0.77 8.02
N CYS A 82 0.47 0.28 8.73
CA CYS A 82 1.72 0.95 8.46
C CYS A 82 2.52 1.17 9.75
N LEU A 83 3.85 1.14 9.63
CA LEU A 83 4.71 1.58 10.71
C LEU A 83 4.68 3.10 10.81
N VAL A 84 4.48 3.64 12.02
CA VAL A 84 4.45 5.10 12.28
C VAL A 84 5.67 5.78 11.68
N ARG A 85 6.89 5.24 11.93
CA ARG A 85 8.13 5.82 11.41
C ARG A 85 8.20 5.89 9.87
N ALA A 86 7.54 4.96 9.18
CA ALA A 86 7.54 4.92 7.72
C ALA A 86 6.54 5.93 7.13
N VAL A 87 5.43 6.16 7.83
CA VAL A 87 4.45 7.21 7.49
C VAL A 87 5.05 8.61 7.70
N GLU A 88 5.83 8.79 8.76
CA GLU A 88 6.50 10.08 9.06
C GLU A 88 7.61 10.41 8.06
N SER A 89 8.24 9.42 7.45
CA SER A 89 9.42 9.59 6.59
C SER A 89 9.18 9.38 5.10
N GLY A 90 7.98 8.96 4.69
CA GLY A 90 7.71 8.61 3.29
C GLY A 90 6.25 8.39 2.96
N ASP A 91 5.99 7.82 1.79
CA ASP A 91 4.66 7.64 1.20
C ASP A 91 4.01 6.30 1.56
N THR A 92 4.52 5.57 2.57
CA THR A 92 4.06 4.21 2.90
C THR A 92 2.55 4.13 3.09
N MET A 93 1.94 5.04 3.87
CA MET A 93 0.49 5.04 4.07
C MET A 93 -0.27 5.25 2.76
N THR A 94 0.19 6.17 1.93
CA THR A 94 -0.43 6.45 0.62
C THR A 94 -0.29 5.25 -0.32
N HIS A 95 0.85 4.55 -0.26
CA HIS A 95 1.11 3.32 -1.00
C HIS A 95 0.11 2.22 -0.60
N GLU A 96 -0.03 1.94 0.71
CA GLU A 96 -0.93 0.88 1.18
C GLU A 96 -2.41 1.20 0.92
N VAL A 97 -2.81 2.46 1.05
CA VAL A 97 -4.15 2.90 0.62
C VAL A 97 -4.32 2.76 -0.90
N GLY A 98 -3.25 2.95 -1.68
CA GLY A 98 -3.24 2.66 -3.11
C GLY A 98 -3.65 1.23 -3.44
N HIS A 99 -3.16 0.24 -2.68
CA HIS A 99 -3.60 -1.16 -2.81
C HIS A 99 -5.09 -1.32 -2.52
N ASN A 100 -5.60 -0.71 -1.45
CA ASN A 100 -7.03 -0.73 -1.15
C ASN A 100 -7.89 -0.08 -2.27
N MET A 101 -7.30 0.80 -3.07
CA MET A 101 -7.93 1.45 -4.22
C MET A 101 -7.71 0.69 -5.55
N GLY A 102 -7.06 -0.46 -5.52
CA GLY A 102 -6.85 -1.32 -6.69
C GLY A 102 -5.59 -1.03 -7.49
N ALA A 103 -4.60 -0.37 -6.89
CA ALA A 103 -3.31 -0.17 -7.53
C ALA A 103 -2.32 -1.28 -7.17
N GLY A 104 -1.69 -1.87 -8.16
CA GLY A 104 -0.56 -2.80 -8.02
C GLY A 104 0.79 -2.09 -8.08
N HIS A 105 1.87 -2.82 -7.80
CA HIS A 105 3.22 -2.32 -8.02
C HIS A 105 3.53 -2.19 -9.51
N ALA A 106 4.70 -1.61 -9.83
CA ALA A 106 5.07 -1.38 -11.24
C ALA A 106 5.20 -2.68 -12.04
N ASP A 107 4.57 -2.74 -13.21
CA ASP A 107 4.63 -3.88 -14.12
C ASP A 107 6.03 -4.13 -14.67
N ALA A 108 6.87 -3.10 -14.69
CA ALA A 108 8.26 -3.18 -15.14
C ALA A 108 9.22 -3.81 -14.12
N MET A 109 8.74 -4.25 -12.95
CA MET A 109 9.56 -4.95 -11.96
C MET A 109 10.01 -6.33 -12.46
N ALA A 110 11.26 -6.70 -12.12
CA ALA A 110 11.86 -7.98 -12.52
C ALA A 110 11.10 -9.20 -11.97
N ASP A 111 10.67 -9.11 -10.71
CA ASP A 111 9.90 -10.17 -10.08
C ASP A 111 8.40 -9.96 -10.31
N ALA A 112 7.82 -10.81 -11.16
CA ALA A 112 6.39 -10.77 -11.45
C ALA A 112 5.51 -11.01 -10.19
N ALA A 113 5.99 -11.81 -9.22
CA ALA A 113 5.25 -12.04 -7.98
C ALA A 113 5.19 -10.79 -7.08
N SER A 114 6.15 -9.87 -7.24
CA SER A 114 6.18 -8.61 -6.51
C SER A 114 5.25 -7.53 -7.09
N ARG A 115 4.65 -7.73 -8.26
CA ARG A 115 3.76 -6.74 -8.89
C ARG A 115 2.44 -6.61 -8.14
N GLY A 116 1.98 -7.70 -7.54
CA GLY A 116 0.71 -7.77 -6.81
C GLY A 116 -0.52 -7.75 -7.73
N PRO A 117 -1.70 -7.99 -7.17
CA PRO A 117 -2.96 -7.82 -7.88
C PRO A 117 -3.26 -6.34 -8.12
N GLN A 118 -4.02 -6.05 -9.17
CA GLN A 118 -4.45 -4.71 -9.55
C GLN A 118 -5.85 -4.74 -10.16
N LEU A 119 -6.61 -3.67 -9.99
CA LEU A 119 -8.01 -3.61 -10.44
C LEU A 119 -8.12 -3.53 -11.97
N TYR A 120 -7.22 -2.77 -12.61
CA TYR A 120 -7.14 -2.64 -14.06
C TYR A 120 -5.71 -2.84 -14.51
N GLU A 121 -5.50 -3.28 -15.75
CA GLU A 121 -4.15 -3.50 -16.31
C GLU A 121 -3.25 -2.27 -16.23
N TYR A 122 -3.83 -1.07 -16.19
CA TYR A 122 -3.12 0.19 -16.05
C TYR A 122 -2.98 0.71 -14.61
N SER A 123 -3.62 0.07 -13.61
CA SER A 123 -3.57 0.50 -12.21
C SER A 123 -2.26 0.07 -11.53
N SER A 124 -1.12 0.49 -12.05
CA SER A 124 0.20 0.10 -11.57
C SER A 124 1.13 1.28 -11.32
N GLY A 125 2.19 1.04 -10.55
CA GLY A 125 3.29 1.98 -10.41
C GLY A 125 4.06 2.18 -11.72
N TYR A 126 4.78 3.29 -11.84
CA TYR A 126 5.48 3.67 -13.06
C TYR A 126 6.89 4.17 -12.80
N TYR A 127 7.83 3.77 -13.68
CA TYR A 127 9.21 4.23 -13.72
C TYR A 127 9.42 5.17 -14.90
N PHE A 128 10.12 6.27 -14.69
CA PHE A 128 10.40 7.25 -15.75
C PHE A 128 11.71 8.00 -15.53
N THR A 129 12.22 8.63 -16.57
CA THR A 129 13.42 9.46 -16.51
C THR A 129 13.08 10.92 -16.85
N ALA A 130 13.47 11.84 -15.99
CA ALA A 130 13.35 13.27 -16.23
C ALA A 130 14.69 13.96 -15.93
N ASN A 131 15.11 14.88 -16.81
CA ASN A 131 16.38 15.62 -16.69
C ASN A 131 17.63 14.76 -16.40
N GLY A 132 17.64 13.51 -16.93
CA GLY A 132 18.75 12.58 -16.76
C GLY A 132 18.81 11.90 -15.39
N ARG A 133 17.72 11.91 -14.64
CA ARG A 133 17.55 11.18 -13.38
C ARG A 133 16.35 10.23 -13.47
N ASP A 134 16.44 9.11 -12.77
CA ASP A 134 15.43 8.09 -12.76
C ASP A 134 14.52 8.22 -11.54
N TYR A 135 13.22 8.16 -11.79
CA TYR A 135 12.17 8.37 -10.81
C TYR A 135 11.14 7.25 -10.84
N HIS A 136 10.44 7.07 -9.74
CA HIS A 136 9.27 6.19 -9.64
C HIS A 136 8.08 6.88 -8.96
N THR A 137 6.89 6.45 -9.32
CA THR A 137 5.64 6.87 -8.67
C THR A 137 5.37 6.06 -7.39
N ILE A 138 4.38 6.49 -6.59
CA ILE A 138 4.09 5.95 -5.25
C ILE A 138 3.99 4.42 -5.22
N MET A 139 3.36 3.80 -6.22
CA MET A 139 3.15 2.34 -6.25
C MET A 139 4.36 1.55 -6.80
N ALA A 140 5.44 2.19 -7.19
CA ALA A 140 6.67 1.50 -7.57
C ALA A 140 7.71 1.54 -6.43
N TYR A 141 8.65 0.61 -6.44
CA TYR A 141 9.74 0.55 -5.47
C TYR A 141 10.97 1.30 -5.95
N ASP A 142 11.84 1.69 -5.01
CA ASP A 142 13.13 2.33 -5.30
C ASP A 142 14.03 1.49 -6.22
N ALA A 143 13.84 0.17 -6.26
CA ALA A 143 14.59 -0.77 -7.09
C ALA A 143 13.66 -1.60 -7.94
N ASP A 144 13.95 -1.73 -9.25
CA ASP A 144 13.17 -2.54 -10.19
C ASP A 144 13.53 -4.04 -10.20
N GLY A 145 14.55 -4.44 -9.46
CA GLY A 145 15.07 -5.81 -9.42
C GLY A 145 16.03 -6.16 -10.59
N TYR A 146 16.20 -5.29 -11.56
CA TYR A 146 17.21 -5.45 -12.64
C TYR A 146 18.54 -4.74 -12.33
N GLY A 147 18.63 -4.10 -11.16
CA GLY A 147 19.80 -3.36 -10.71
C GLY A 147 19.73 -1.86 -10.92
N ASN A 148 18.59 -1.34 -11.38
CA ASN A 148 18.37 0.10 -11.45
C ASN A 148 17.72 0.61 -10.16
N TYR A 149 18.01 1.87 -9.81
CA TYR A 149 17.51 2.55 -8.62
C TYR A 149 16.88 3.88 -9.02
N TYR A 150 15.75 4.19 -8.39
CA TYR A 150 14.89 5.31 -8.72
C TYR A 150 14.63 6.16 -7.49
N THR A 151 14.32 7.43 -7.70
CA THR A 151 13.92 8.34 -6.64
C THR A 151 12.39 8.49 -6.64
N GLY A 152 11.76 8.31 -5.50
CA GLY A 152 10.30 8.44 -5.35
C GLY A 152 9.81 9.86 -5.61
N VAL A 153 8.67 9.97 -6.30
CA VAL A 153 7.91 11.21 -6.45
C VAL A 153 6.49 11.03 -5.90
N PRO A 154 5.89 12.08 -5.29
CA PRO A 154 4.61 11.96 -4.59
C PRO A 154 3.42 12.00 -5.55
N TYR A 155 3.43 11.12 -6.57
CA TYR A 155 2.36 10.97 -7.56
C TYR A 155 1.99 9.51 -7.71
N PHE A 156 0.71 9.22 -7.85
CA PHE A 156 0.27 8.00 -8.53
C PHE A 156 0.57 8.12 -10.03
N SER A 157 0.72 6.99 -10.71
CA SER A 157 0.92 6.98 -12.16
C SER A 157 -0.27 7.62 -12.88
N SER A 158 0.02 8.53 -13.80
CA SER A 158 -1.01 9.17 -14.62
C SER A 158 -0.37 9.88 -15.82
N PRO A 159 -0.83 9.64 -17.05
CA PRO A 159 -0.36 10.38 -18.22
C PRO A 159 -0.80 11.85 -18.22
N ALA A 160 -1.78 12.21 -17.39
CA ALA A 160 -2.30 13.58 -17.28
C ALA A 160 -1.47 14.48 -16.36
N HIS A 161 -0.60 13.90 -15.53
CA HIS A 161 0.30 14.63 -14.65
C HIS A 161 1.74 14.55 -15.13
N ALA A 162 2.53 15.58 -14.83
CA ALA A 162 3.93 15.63 -15.21
C ALA A 162 4.81 16.05 -14.04
N PHE A 163 5.98 15.44 -13.95
CA PHE A 163 7.08 15.82 -13.07
C PHE A 163 8.25 16.26 -13.91
N GLU A 164 8.80 17.44 -13.66
CA GLU A 164 9.88 18.06 -14.47
C GLU A 164 9.60 18.08 -15.98
N GLY A 165 8.33 18.18 -16.37
CA GLY A 165 7.89 18.23 -17.77
C GLY A 165 7.74 16.85 -18.46
N VAL A 166 7.95 15.76 -17.74
CA VAL A 166 7.74 14.38 -18.22
C VAL A 166 6.47 13.80 -17.58
N PRO A 167 5.55 13.18 -18.35
CA PRO A 167 4.40 12.50 -17.81
C PRO A 167 4.81 11.42 -16.79
N VAL A 168 4.07 11.31 -15.69
CA VAL A 168 4.33 10.31 -14.66
C VAL A 168 3.53 9.00 -14.87
N GLY A 169 3.10 8.76 -16.08
CA GLY A 169 2.39 7.56 -16.54
C GLY A 169 2.43 7.46 -18.05
N ASP A 170 2.02 6.33 -18.60
CA ASP A 170 2.03 6.03 -20.03
C ASP A 170 0.61 5.98 -20.60
N ALA A 171 0.28 6.90 -21.51
CA ALA A 171 -1.02 6.94 -22.18
C ALA A 171 -1.27 5.78 -23.14
N THR A 172 -0.21 5.06 -23.58
CA THR A 172 -0.33 3.92 -24.50
C THR A 172 -0.67 2.62 -23.79
N ASN A 173 -0.43 2.57 -22.48
CA ASN A 173 -0.80 1.46 -21.61
C ASN A 173 -2.04 1.80 -20.76
N ASP A 174 -2.75 2.89 -21.09
CA ASP A 174 -3.88 3.40 -20.33
C ASP A 174 -3.56 3.67 -18.84
N ASN A 175 -2.28 3.90 -18.50
CA ASN A 175 -1.78 4.20 -17.16
C ASN A 175 -1.92 5.68 -16.80
#